data_a42c020f5b57da67aa687c7f1a840063
#
_entry.id   a42c020f5b57da67aa687c7f1a840063
#
_cell.length_a   1.000
_cell.length_b   1.000
_cell.length_c   1.000
_cell.angle_alpha   90.00
_cell.angle_beta   90.00
_cell.angle_gamma   90.00
#
_symmetry.space_group_name_H-M   'P 1'
#
loop_
_entity.id
_entity.type
_entity.pdbx_description
1 polymer ?
#
loop_
_entity_poly.entity_id
_entity_poly.type
_entity_poly.pdbx_seq_one_letter_code
_entity_poly.pdbx_strand_id
1 'polypeptide(L)'
;FHINDPDINYPRFWRWCVDVYNWGDRTFNSYDPDYVVGAGKNWKAGLKSYNWTENYTLLFPHKLRVNMVSDIFSDVGAYLSFMAVSVGYTLNANDVFGHPVANHHNFDFNFCCALFSANLNLASTSGGTRITRFGDYNKGEHLSQRFDDVSLSSVGGDIYYFFNHSRYSQAAAYCYSKYQLRSAGSWIAGAAVTHQKIDIDFSGLPEDMLEKLPGSYERYRFHYTDYGLIGGYAYNWVLHPKRWLINATILPSIGYRHSYEGATEGRKDMFSTNVRAMMSVVYNHRSLYASLVGRYDGHIYYKSAYTFVNSNNSVTFNVGFRF
;
A
#
# COMPACT_ATOMS: atom_id res chain seq x y z
N PHE A 1 3.85 -29.31 24.85
CA PHE A 1 2.42 -29.09 25.09
C PHE A 1 1.72 -29.06 23.75
N HIS A 2 0.98 -30.11 23.39
CA HIS A 2 0.18 -30.13 22.17
C HIS A 2 -1.26 -29.77 22.52
N ILE A 3 -1.77 -28.67 21.98
CA ILE A 3 -3.16 -28.21 22.19
C ILE A 3 -4.20 -29.26 21.76
N ASN A 4 -3.80 -30.20 20.90
CA ASN A 4 -4.66 -31.29 20.37
C ASN A 4 -4.38 -32.66 21.03
N ASP A 5 -3.84 -32.68 22.25
CA ASP A 5 -3.62 -33.92 22.97
C ASP A 5 -4.97 -34.53 23.36
N PRO A 6 -5.32 -35.73 22.86
CA PRO A 6 -6.61 -36.38 23.15
C PRO A 6 -6.79 -36.73 24.61
N ASP A 7 -5.72 -36.83 25.37
CA ASP A 7 -5.75 -37.19 26.79
C ASP A 7 -6.06 -36.01 27.70
N ILE A 8 -6.09 -34.77 27.16
CA ILE A 8 -6.40 -33.57 27.95
C ILE A 8 -7.90 -33.27 27.91
N ASN A 9 -8.57 -33.42 29.04
CA ASN A 9 -9.98 -33.06 29.18
C ASN A 9 -10.12 -31.58 29.54
N TYR A 10 -10.29 -30.73 28.52
CA TYR A 10 -10.47 -29.30 28.71
C TYR A 10 -11.85 -28.96 29.30
N PRO A 11 -11.97 -28.03 30.27
CA PRO A 11 -13.24 -27.41 30.66
C PRO A 11 -13.95 -26.80 29.43
N ARG A 12 -15.28 -26.66 29.50
CA ARG A 12 -16.12 -26.26 28.33
C ARG A 12 -15.63 -25.00 27.61
N PHE A 13 -15.20 -23.98 28.36
CA PHE A 13 -14.67 -22.73 27.76
C PHE A 13 -13.36 -22.97 27.00
N TRP A 14 -12.40 -23.69 27.60
CA TRP A 14 -11.13 -23.99 26.96
C TRP A 14 -11.27 -24.93 25.77
N ARG A 15 -12.21 -25.87 25.82
CA ARG A 15 -12.56 -26.72 24.68
C ARG A 15 -13.08 -25.89 23.51
N TRP A 16 -13.98 -24.93 23.74
CA TRP A 16 -14.43 -23.99 22.72
C TRP A 16 -13.27 -23.20 22.15
N CYS A 17 -12.33 -22.68 22.96
CA CYS A 17 -11.13 -21.98 22.47
C CYS A 17 -10.26 -22.88 21.59
N VAL A 18 -10.07 -24.15 21.96
CA VAL A 18 -9.33 -25.15 21.16
C VAL A 18 -10.04 -25.46 19.84
N ASP A 19 -11.35 -25.59 19.86
CA ASP A 19 -12.15 -25.84 18.64
C ASP A 19 -12.08 -24.64 17.69
N VAL A 20 -12.18 -23.41 18.19
CA VAL A 20 -12.01 -22.18 17.42
C VAL A 20 -10.59 -22.08 16.85
N TYR A 21 -9.59 -22.39 17.66
CA TYR A 21 -8.18 -22.42 17.20
C TYR A 21 -8.00 -23.45 16.07
N ASN A 22 -8.48 -24.67 16.24
CA ASN A 22 -8.37 -25.75 15.25
C ASN A 22 -9.16 -25.44 13.96
N TRP A 23 -10.33 -24.81 14.10
CA TRP A 23 -11.08 -24.32 12.96
C TRP A 23 -10.30 -23.23 12.23
N GLY A 24 -9.76 -22.25 12.96
CA GLY A 24 -8.94 -21.19 12.40
C GLY A 24 -7.69 -21.72 11.72
N ASP A 25 -6.96 -22.63 12.36
CA ASP A 25 -5.75 -23.22 11.77
C ASP A 25 -6.06 -23.99 10.49
N ARG A 26 -7.10 -24.85 10.48
CA ARG A 26 -7.52 -25.57 9.27
C ARG A 26 -7.98 -24.65 8.16
N THR A 27 -8.68 -23.57 8.49
CA THR A 27 -9.24 -22.64 7.50
C THR A 27 -8.14 -21.70 6.98
N PHE A 28 -7.34 -21.11 7.87
CA PHE A 28 -6.38 -20.06 7.50
C PHE A 28 -5.01 -20.62 7.07
N ASN A 29 -4.73 -21.89 7.29
CA ASN A 29 -3.52 -22.59 6.85
C ASN A 29 -3.81 -23.70 5.82
N SER A 30 -4.86 -23.57 5.02
CA SER A 30 -5.32 -24.55 4.02
C SER A 30 -4.39 -24.64 2.79
N TYR A 31 -3.10 -24.74 3.01
CA TYR A 31 -2.10 -24.90 1.96
C TYR A 31 -1.85 -26.36 1.59
N ASP A 32 -1.59 -26.58 0.30
CA ASP A 32 -1.03 -27.84 -0.20
C ASP A 32 0.46 -27.89 0.20
N PRO A 33 0.90 -28.88 1.02
CA PRO A 33 2.27 -28.98 1.51
C PRO A 33 3.32 -29.16 0.40
N ASP A 34 2.93 -29.64 -0.78
CA ASP A 34 3.81 -29.72 -1.95
C ASP A 34 4.14 -28.34 -2.54
N TYR A 35 3.30 -27.33 -2.29
CA TYR A 35 3.46 -25.98 -2.80
C TYR A 35 3.89 -24.97 -1.71
N VAL A 36 3.32 -25.09 -0.51
CA VAL A 36 3.54 -24.09 0.55
C VAL A 36 3.72 -24.79 1.90
N VAL A 37 4.77 -24.40 2.62
CA VAL A 37 5.02 -24.88 3.98
C VAL A 37 5.24 -23.73 4.95
N GLY A 38 4.96 -23.95 6.22
CA GLY A 38 5.25 -23.00 7.28
C GLY A 38 6.76 -22.77 7.44
N ALA A 39 7.15 -21.59 7.89
CA ALA A 39 8.54 -21.30 8.21
C ALA A 39 9.04 -21.98 9.52
N GLY A 40 8.15 -22.72 10.19
CA GLY A 40 8.47 -23.49 11.41
C GLY A 40 8.61 -22.64 12.67
N LYS A 41 8.37 -21.34 12.57
CA LYS A 41 8.46 -20.35 13.65
C LYS A 41 7.27 -19.42 13.63
N ASN A 42 6.69 -19.15 14.79
CA ASN A 42 5.48 -18.35 14.90
C ASN A 42 5.77 -16.86 15.10
N TRP A 43 6.94 -16.54 15.66
CA TRP A 43 7.36 -15.18 15.91
C TRP A 43 8.37 -14.70 14.88
N LYS A 44 8.28 -13.43 14.53
CA LYS A 44 9.24 -12.74 13.67
C LYS A 44 9.48 -11.34 14.22
N ALA A 45 10.72 -10.93 14.24
CA ALA A 45 11.12 -9.56 14.50
C ALA A 45 12.02 -9.10 13.36
N GLY A 46 11.93 -7.83 12.99
CA GLY A 46 12.74 -7.29 11.92
C GLY A 46 12.81 -5.79 11.88
N LEU A 47 13.71 -5.32 11.05
CA LEU A 47 13.86 -3.91 10.70
C LEU A 47 13.25 -3.67 9.32
N LYS A 48 12.65 -2.50 9.15
CA LYS A 48 12.02 -2.05 7.91
C LYS A 48 12.57 -0.66 7.56
N SER A 49 13.00 -0.48 6.31
CA SER A 49 13.20 0.83 5.71
C SER A 49 12.13 1.02 4.65
N TYR A 50 11.28 2.02 4.81
CA TYR A 50 10.17 2.33 3.92
C TYR A 50 10.42 3.68 3.28
N ASN A 51 10.54 3.71 1.96
CA ASN A 51 10.83 4.91 1.20
C ASN A 51 9.73 5.09 0.15
N TRP A 52 9.16 6.31 0.05
CA TRP A 52 8.10 6.57 -0.92
C TRP A 52 8.12 7.99 -1.45
N THR A 53 7.45 8.18 -2.58
CA THR A 53 7.17 9.47 -3.20
C THR A 53 5.71 9.55 -3.62
N GLU A 54 5.13 10.73 -3.49
CA GLU A 54 3.82 11.06 -4.02
C GLU A 54 3.98 11.82 -5.34
N ASN A 55 3.23 11.42 -6.36
CA ASN A 55 3.17 12.14 -7.62
C ASN A 55 1.74 12.67 -7.82
N TYR A 56 1.65 13.91 -8.22
CA TYR A 56 0.39 14.58 -8.49
C TYR A 56 0.42 15.15 -9.90
N THR A 57 -0.60 14.86 -10.70
CA THR A 57 -0.75 15.39 -12.05
C THR A 57 -2.13 15.98 -12.20
N LEU A 58 -2.21 17.26 -12.51
CA LEU A 58 -3.42 17.96 -12.92
C LEU A 58 -3.39 18.13 -14.44
N LEU A 59 -4.43 17.64 -15.11
CA LEU A 59 -4.62 17.72 -16.56
C LEU A 59 -5.83 18.62 -16.81
N PHE A 60 -5.59 19.82 -17.30
CA PHE A 60 -6.62 20.79 -17.66
C PHE A 60 -6.95 20.75 -19.15
N PRO A 61 -8.10 21.28 -19.58
CA PRO A 61 -8.37 21.60 -20.99
C PRO A 61 -7.24 22.45 -21.58
N HIS A 62 -7.19 22.53 -22.92
CA HIS A 62 -6.19 23.32 -23.66
C HIS A 62 -4.71 22.92 -23.41
N LYS A 63 -4.47 21.63 -23.08
CA LYS A 63 -3.13 21.04 -22.91
C LYS A 63 -2.33 21.57 -21.71
N LEU A 64 -2.92 22.32 -20.80
CA LEU A 64 -2.24 22.69 -19.56
C LEU A 64 -2.08 21.44 -18.68
N ARG A 65 -0.86 21.08 -18.37
CA ARG A 65 -0.53 19.97 -17.49
C ARG A 65 0.40 20.46 -16.38
N VAL A 66 0.02 20.21 -15.13
CA VAL A 66 0.83 20.48 -13.96
C VAL A 66 1.27 19.16 -13.33
N ASN A 67 2.58 18.92 -13.27
CA ASN A 67 3.15 17.75 -12.60
C ASN A 67 3.88 18.19 -11.35
N MET A 68 3.61 17.49 -10.27
CA MET A 68 4.29 17.69 -8.99
C MET A 68 4.77 16.35 -8.47
N VAL A 69 5.89 16.36 -7.77
CA VAL A 69 6.46 15.18 -7.11
C VAL A 69 6.90 15.56 -5.71
N SER A 70 6.62 14.73 -4.72
CA SER A 70 7.16 14.94 -3.37
C SER A 70 8.66 14.61 -3.33
N ASP A 71 9.34 15.15 -2.34
CA ASP A 71 10.64 14.61 -1.95
C ASP A 71 10.50 13.14 -1.54
N ILE A 72 11.60 12.42 -1.44
CA ILE A 72 11.59 11.05 -0.97
C ILE A 72 11.40 11.07 0.55
N PHE A 73 10.25 10.59 0.99
CA PHE A 73 10.01 10.33 2.40
C PHE A 73 10.64 9.00 2.77
N SER A 74 11.34 8.96 3.90
CA SER A 74 12.06 7.77 4.35
C SER A 74 11.76 7.50 5.80
N ASP A 75 11.22 6.32 6.08
CA ASP A 75 10.97 5.81 7.42
C ASP A 75 11.86 4.61 7.71
N VAL A 76 12.36 4.56 8.93
CA VAL A 76 13.07 3.40 9.46
C VAL A 76 12.36 2.93 10.71
N GLY A 77 12.16 1.65 10.84
CA GLY A 77 11.45 1.11 11.99
C GLY A 77 11.68 -0.36 12.23
N ALA A 78 11.01 -0.83 13.27
CA ALA A 78 10.99 -2.23 13.64
C ALA A 78 9.58 -2.78 13.62
N TYR A 79 9.45 -4.07 13.40
CA TYR A 79 8.18 -4.76 13.48
C TYR A 79 8.32 -6.08 14.23
N LEU A 80 7.22 -6.44 14.88
CA LEU A 80 7.03 -7.72 15.52
C LEU A 80 5.79 -8.39 14.92
N SER A 81 5.90 -9.66 14.61
CA SER A 81 4.78 -10.41 14.05
C SER A 81 4.60 -11.72 14.80
N PHE A 82 3.35 -12.09 14.99
CA PHE A 82 2.95 -13.38 15.50
C PHE A 82 1.98 -14.04 14.53
N MET A 83 2.35 -15.20 14.00
CA MET A 83 1.57 -15.92 12.97
C MET A 83 1.19 -15.02 11.77
N ALA A 84 -0.10 -14.69 11.62
CA ALA A 84 -0.68 -13.91 10.52
C ALA A 84 -0.73 -12.40 10.79
N VAL A 85 -0.49 -11.96 12.03
CA VAL A 85 -0.61 -10.56 12.47
C VAL A 85 0.77 -9.93 12.54
N SER A 86 0.91 -8.73 12.00
CA SER A 86 2.13 -7.93 12.09
C SER A 86 1.80 -6.54 12.60
N VAL A 87 2.60 -6.05 13.54
CA VAL A 87 2.56 -4.69 14.05
C VAL A 87 3.95 -4.09 13.93
N GLY A 88 4.05 -2.92 13.35
CA GLY A 88 5.31 -2.21 13.17
C GLY A 88 5.19 -0.75 13.57
N TYR A 89 6.30 -0.19 14.00
CA TYR A 89 6.43 1.23 14.27
C TYR A 89 7.61 1.78 13.47
N THR A 90 7.37 2.88 12.77
CA THR A 90 8.38 3.57 11.96
C THR A 90 8.58 4.99 12.46
N LEU A 91 9.80 5.48 12.34
CA LEU A 91 10.21 6.84 12.61
C LEU A 91 10.68 7.47 11.31
N ASN A 92 10.43 8.76 11.16
CA ASN A 92 10.96 9.54 10.05
C ASN A 92 12.50 9.54 10.11
N ALA A 93 13.13 8.92 9.13
CA ALA A 93 14.58 8.86 9.06
C ALA A 93 15.21 10.27 8.86
N ASN A 94 14.54 11.15 8.13
CA ASN A 94 15.03 12.50 7.88
C ASN A 94 15.10 13.33 9.18
N ASP A 95 14.12 13.14 10.08
CA ASP A 95 14.14 13.81 11.41
C ASP A 95 15.27 13.28 12.29
N VAL A 96 15.49 11.95 12.24
CA VAL A 96 16.56 11.29 13.01
C VAL A 96 17.93 11.75 12.54
N PHE A 97 18.13 12.02 11.24
CA PHE A 97 19.39 12.50 10.67
C PHE A 97 19.50 14.03 10.59
N GLY A 98 18.52 14.78 11.14
CA GLY A 98 18.60 16.23 11.25
C GLY A 98 18.27 17.02 9.97
N HIS A 99 17.57 16.41 9.03
CA HIS A 99 17.10 17.02 7.80
C HIS A 99 15.57 16.92 7.68
N PRO A 100 14.80 17.70 8.45
CA PRO A 100 13.34 17.66 8.36
C PRO A 100 12.90 18.14 6.96
N VAL A 101 12.35 17.24 6.16
CA VAL A 101 11.91 17.54 4.79
C VAL A 101 10.44 17.92 4.78
N ALA A 102 9.61 17.19 5.53
CA ALA A 102 8.18 17.42 5.65
C ALA A 102 7.62 16.57 6.80
N ASN A 103 6.48 16.98 7.35
CA ASN A 103 5.78 16.17 8.34
C ASN A 103 5.06 15.03 7.67
N HIS A 104 5.31 13.81 8.11
CA HIS A 104 4.57 12.64 7.66
C HIS A 104 4.37 11.63 8.79
N HIS A 105 3.26 10.92 8.71
CA HIS A 105 2.92 9.83 9.60
C HIS A 105 2.36 8.69 8.78
N ASN A 106 2.80 7.48 9.08
CA ASN A 106 2.29 6.28 8.44
C ASN A 106 2.07 5.18 9.48
N PHE A 107 0.91 4.54 9.42
CA PHE A 107 0.57 3.38 10.22
C PHE A 107 -0.01 2.30 9.30
N ASP A 108 0.56 1.11 9.36
CA ASP A 108 0.13 -0.05 8.61
C ASP A 108 -0.23 -1.19 9.55
N PHE A 109 -1.40 -1.76 9.34
CA PHE A 109 -1.80 -3.04 9.92
C PHE A 109 -2.05 -4.03 8.79
N ASN A 110 -1.47 -5.21 8.90
CA ASN A 110 -1.63 -6.27 7.92
C ASN A 110 -1.97 -7.59 8.59
N PHE A 111 -3.03 -8.22 8.10
CA PHE A 111 -3.38 -9.59 8.40
C PHE A 111 -3.32 -10.41 7.11
N CYS A 112 -2.60 -11.54 7.12
CA CYS A 112 -2.45 -12.37 5.94
C CYS A 112 -2.50 -13.86 6.31
N CYS A 113 -3.44 -14.57 5.71
CA CYS A 113 -3.59 -16.01 5.83
C CYS A 113 -3.58 -16.70 4.46
N ALA A 114 -3.91 -17.99 4.37
CA ALA A 114 -3.98 -18.69 3.09
C ALA A 114 -5.08 -18.13 2.19
N LEU A 115 -6.27 -17.93 2.73
CA LEU A 115 -7.48 -17.56 1.99
C LEU A 115 -7.50 -16.09 1.59
N PHE A 116 -7.11 -15.19 2.49
CA PHE A 116 -7.25 -13.76 2.28
C PHE A 116 -6.14 -12.94 2.96
N SER A 117 -6.03 -11.70 2.53
CA SER A 117 -5.25 -10.66 3.20
C SER A 117 -6.15 -9.47 3.48
N ALA A 118 -6.01 -8.87 4.65
CA ALA A 118 -6.70 -7.65 5.04
C ALA A 118 -5.67 -6.62 5.50
N ASN A 119 -5.77 -5.41 4.97
CA ASN A 119 -4.84 -4.32 5.25
C ASN A 119 -5.61 -3.10 5.74
N LEU A 120 -5.00 -2.36 6.65
CA LEU A 120 -5.43 -1.03 7.07
C LEU A 120 -4.22 -0.10 6.97
N ASN A 121 -4.38 1.03 6.32
CA ASN A 121 -3.35 2.03 6.15
C ASN A 121 -3.86 3.41 6.57
N LEU A 122 -3.06 4.12 7.32
CA LEU A 122 -3.27 5.51 7.73
C LEU A 122 -2.02 6.28 7.31
N ALA A 123 -2.16 7.26 6.44
CA ALA A 123 -1.05 8.05 5.95
C ALA A 123 -1.40 9.55 5.99
N SER A 124 -0.45 10.37 6.37
CA SER A 124 -0.55 11.82 6.34
C SER A 124 0.79 12.43 5.94
N THR A 125 0.77 13.33 4.98
CA THR A 125 1.96 14.07 4.53
C THR A 125 1.61 15.54 4.37
N SER A 126 2.58 16.44 4.66
CA SER A 126 2.43 17.89 4.48
C SER A 126 3.75 18.52 4.07
N GLY A 127 3.78 19.22 2.96
CA GLY A 127 4.96 19.86 2.38
C GLY A 127 5.89 18.90 1.64
N GLY A 128 7.11 19.38 1.32
CA GLY A 128 8.14 18.57 0.65
C GLY A 128 7.80 18.24 -0.80
N THR A 129 7.15 19.11 -1.53
CA THR A 129 6.73 18.89 -2.93
C THR A 129 7.48 19.84 -3.87
N ARG A 130 7.64 19.44 -5.12
CA ARG A 130 8.23 20.24 -6.21
C ARG A 130 7.36 20.16 -7.44
N ILE A 131 7.19 21.28 -8.12
CA ILE A 131 6.60 21.35 -9.45
C ILE A 131 7.69 20.99 -10.44
N THR A 132 7.43 19.93 -11.23
CA THR A 132 8.37 19.42 -12.26
C THR A 132 7.97 19.84 -13.66
N ARG A 133 6.70 20.23 -13.87
CA ARG A 133 6.17 20.77 -15.10
C ARG A 133 4.97 21.64 -14.84
N PHE A 134 4.89 22.78 -15.53
CA PHE A 134 3.75 23.70 -15.44
C PHE A 134 3.36 24.18 -16.84
N GLY A 135 2.53 23.42 -17.53
CA GLY A 135 2.09 23.71 -18.90
C GLY A 135 3.26 23.92 -19.86
N ASP A 136 3.25 25.08 -20.51
CA ASP A 136 4.28 25.59 -21.39
C ASP A 136 5.27 26.55 -20.71
N TYR A 137 5.14 26.75 -19.40
CA TYR A 137 6.10 27.53 -18.63
C TYR A 137 7.51 26.99 -18.82
N ASN A 138 8.50 27.88 -18.94
CA ASN A 138 9.87 27.50 -19.32
C ASN A 138 9.93 26.63 -20.59
N LYS A 139 9.12 26.97 -21.61
CA LYS A 139 9.02 26.24 -22.88
C LYS A 139 8.61 24.77 -22.72
N GLY A 140 7.98 24.42 -21.57
CA GLY A 140 7.57 23.04 -21.25
C GLY A 140 8.71 22.12 -20.82
N GLU A 141 9.89 22.65 -20.56
CA GLU A 141 11.04 21.94 -20.03
C GLU A 141 10.83 21.55 -18.54
N HIS A 142 11.69 20.67 -18.05
CA HIS A 142 11.66 20.23 -16.66
C HIS A 142 11.95 21.40 -15.71
N LEU A 143 11.08 21.56 -14.71
CA LEU A 143 11.23 22.52 -13.62
C LEU A 143 11.66 21.80 -12.34
N SER A 144 12.21 22.56 -11.40
CA SER A 144 12.45 22.11 -10.03
C SER A 144 12.06 23.22 -9.05
N GLN A 145 10.81 23.71 -9.19
CA GLN A 145 10.28 24.76 -8.32
C GLN A 145 9.77 24.12 -7.04
N ARG A 146 10.35 24.51 -5.88
CA ARG A 146 9.86 24.05 -4.58
C ARG A 146 8.44 24.58 -4.34
N PHE A 147 7.59 23.70 -3.85
CA PHE A 147 6.19 23.98 -3.63
C PHE A 147 5.70 23.15 -2.42
N ASP A 148 5.66 23.78 -1.26
CA ASP A 148 5.40 23.09 0.01
C ASP A 148 3.90 23.08 0.40
N ASP A 149 3.04 23.78 -0.36
CA ASP A 149 1.62 23.95 -0.06
C ASP A 149 0.76 22.78 -0.60
N VAL A 150 1.25 21.57 -0.37
CA VAL A 150 0.51 20.32 -0.65
C VAL A 150 0.38 19.52 0.63
N SER A 151 -0.83 19.12 0.95
CA SER A 151 -1.09 18.20 2.06
C SER A 151 -1.94 17.03 1.59
N LEU A 152 -1.66 15.84 2.13
CA LEU A 152 -2.40 14.62 1.89
C LEU A 152 -2.72 13.94 3.22
N SER A 153 -3.95 13.51 3.40
CA SER A 153 -4.37 12.61 4.49
C SER A 153 -5.19 11.49 3.89
N SER A 154 -4.84 10.26 4.20
CA SER A 154 -5.48 9.07 3.66
C SER A 154 -5.72 8.04 4.76
N VAL A 155 -6.93 7.49 4.78
CA VAL A 155 -7.32 6.34 5.59
C VAL A 155 -7.92 5.32 4.66
N GLY A 156 -7.34 4.13 4.61
CA GLY A 156 -7.81 3.09 3.70
C GLY A 156 -7.76 1.70 4.32
N GLY A 157 -8.68 0.85 3.87
CA GLY A 157 -8.69 -0.56 4.18
C GLY A 157 -9.04 -1.37 2.95
N ASP A 158 -8.47 -2.54 2.83
CA ASP A 158 -8.74 -3.48 1.75
C ASP A 158 -8.71 -4.93 2.24
N ILE A 159 -9.46 -5.77 1.54
CA ILE A 159 -9.49 -7.20 1.76
C ILE A 159 -9.45 -7.92 0.41
N TYR A 160 -8.60 -8.93 0.29
CA TYR A 160 -8.42 -9.75 -0.91
C TYR A 160 -8.61 -11.22 -0.60
N TYR A 161 -9.33 -11.92 -1.47
CA TYR A 161 -9.46 -13.38 -1.48
C TYR A 161 -8.58 -13.97 -2.59
N PHE A 162 -7.91 -15.09 -2.30
CA PHE A 162 -7.04 -15.81 -3.23
C PHE A 162 -7.74 -17.08 -3.72
N PHE A 163 -8.08 -17.14 -4.99
CA PHE A 163 -8.80 -18.31 -5.55
C PHE A 163 -7.98 -19.59 -5.56
N ASN A 164 -6.66 -19.47 -5.74
CA ASN A 164 -5.74 -20.60 -5.68
C ASN A 164 -4.98 -20.65 -4.34
N HIS A 165 -5.69 -20.39 -3.25
CA HIS A 165 -5.12 -20.26 -1.90
C HIS A 165 -4.33 -21.50 -1.42
N SER A 166 -4.64 -22.71 -1.94
CA SER A 166 -3.92 -23.92 -1.57
C SER A 166 -2.49 -23.95 -2.12
N ARG A 167 -2.27 -23.42 -3.32
CA ARG A 167 -0.97 -23.48 -4.01
C ARG A 167 -0.20 -22.15 -4.04
N TYR A 168 -0.91 -21.04 -3.95
CA TYR A 168 -0.33 -19.70 -3.93
C TYR A 168 -0.27 -19.16 -2.50
N SER A 169 0.85 -18.53 -2.10
CA SER A 169 0.98 -17.91 -0.80
C SER A 169 1.41 -16.45 -0.90
N GLN A 170 0.48 -15.54 -0.63
CA GLN A 170 0.76 -14.13 -0.42
C GLN A 170 1.68 -13.94 0.80
N ALA A 171 1.49 -14.75 1.84
CA ALA A 171 2.27 -14.71 3.06
C ALA A 171 3.76 -15.06 2.85
N ALA A 172 4.10 -15.83 1.83
CA ALA A 172 5.49 -16.12 1.48
C ALA A 172 6.20 -14.89 0.87
N ALA A 173 5.45 -14.09 0.09
CA ALA A 173 5.98 -12.95 -0.66
C ALA A 173 6.07 -11.66 0.17
N TYR A 174 5.12 -11.43 1.12
CA TYR A 174 4.98 -10.15 1.80
C TYR A 174 4.96 -10.22 3.33
N CYS A 175 4.64 -11.39 3.90
CA CYS A 175 4.61 -11.58 5.36
C CYS A 175 5.74 -12.47 5.89
N TYR A 176 6.45 -13.18 5.03
CA TYR A 176 7.64 -14.02 5.35
C TYR A 176 7.38 -15.14 6.37
N SER A 177 6.11 -15.52 6.58
CA SER A 177 5.71 -16.58 7.52
C SER A 177 5.62 -17.96 6.88
N LYS A 178 5.69 -18.03 5.56
CA LYS A 178 5.57 -19.25 4.75
C LYS A 178 6.73 -19.33 3.76
N TYR A 179 7.00 -20.55 3.28
CA TYR A 179 7.86 -20.80 2.12
C TYR A 179 7.01 -21.29 0.97
N GLN A 180 7.12 -20.66 -0.19
CA GLN A 180 6.63 -21.19 -1.45
C GLN A 180 7.68 -22.18 -1.97
N LEU A 181 7.29 -23.41 -2.27
CA LEU A 181 8.18 -24.48 -2.74
C LEU A 181 8.18 -24.64 -4.26
N ARG A 182 7.02 -24.42 -4.88
CA ARG A 182 6.80 -24.47 -6.34
C ARG A 182 6.15 -23.20 -6.80
N SER A 183 6.50 -22.74 -8.00
CA SER A 183 5.89 -21.56 -8.60
C SER A 183 4.41 -21.77 -8.79
N ALA A 184 3.61 -20.76 -8.42
CA ALA A 184 2.17 -20.78 -8.55
C ALA A 184 1.62 -19.36 -8.59
N GLY A 185 0.47 -19.19 -9.23
CA GLY A 185 -0.26 -17.93 -9.25
C GLY A 185 -1.68 -18.09 -8.74
N SER A 186 -2.32 -16.97 -8.49
CA SER A 186 -3.73 -16.91 -8.08
C SER A 186 -4.43 -15.72 -8.70
N TRP A 187 -5.66 -15.93 -9.16
CA TRP A 187 -6.60 -14.84 -9.32
C TRP A 187 -6.95 -14.29 -7.94
N ILE A 188 -7.20 -12.98 -7.90
CA ILE A 188 -7.50 -12.24 -6.69
C ILE A 188 -8.78 -11.45 -6.93
N ALA A 189 -9.71 -11.51 -5.98
CA ALA A 189 -10.84 -10.61 -5.93
C ALA A 189 -10.93 -10.00 -4.54
N GLY A 190 -11.42 -8.76 -4.45
CA GLY A 190 -11.49 -8.08 -3.18
C GLY A 190 -12.28 -6.79 -3.23
N ALA A 191 -12.26 -6.11 -2.11
CA ALA A 191 -12.87 -4.79 -1.96
C ALA A 191 -11.92 -3.86 -1.20
N ALA A 192 -12.02 -2.57 -1.49
CA ALA A 192 -11.30 -1.51 -0.79
C ALA A 192 -12.22 -0.35 -0.47
N VAL A 193 -11.94 0.30 0.64
CA VAL A 193 -12.52 1.60 0.99
C VAL A 193 -11.36 2.52 1.32
N THR A 194 -11.33 3.68 0.67
CA THR A 194 -10.27 4.68 0.90
C THR A 194 -10.88 6.06 1.03
N HIS A 195 -10.62 6.71 2.14
CA HIS A 195 -10.98 8.10 2.38
C HIS A 195 -9.72 8.95 2.22
N GLN A 196 -9.77 9.94 1.32
CA GLN A 196 -8.63 10.83 1.05
C GLN A 196 -9.03 12.30 1.12
N LYS A 197 -8.11 13.09 1.66
CA LYS A 197 -8.10 14.55 1.61
C LYS A 197 -6.77 15.00 1.01
N ILE A 198 -6.82 15.71 -0.09
CA ILE A 198 -5.65 16.32 -0.73
C ILE A 198 -5.96 17.80 -0.90
N ASP A 199 -5.08 18.64 -0.42
CA ASP A 199 -5.18 20.09 -0.55
C ASP A 199 -3.93 20.60 -1.27
N ILE A 200 -4.11 21.34 -2.35
CA ILE A 200 -3.06 21.94 -3.17
C ILE A 200 -3.37 23.42 -3.28
N ASP A 201 -2.53 24.27 -2.71
CA ASP A 201 -2.71 25.72 -2.69
C ASP A 201 -1.61 26.41 -3.52
N PHE A 202 -1.98 26.87 -4.71
CA PHE A 202 -1.06 27.53 -5.63
C PHE A 202 -0.87 29.03 -5.35
N SER A 203 -1.56 29.62 -4.36
CA SER A 203 -1.50 31.06 -4.08
C SER A 203 -0.09 31.62 -3.81
N GLY A 204 0.83 30.76 -3.38
CA GLY A 204 2.24 31.12 -3.15
C GLY A 204 3.13 31.08 -4.39
N LEU A 205 2.59 30.75 -5.58
CA LEU A 205 3.38 30.74 -6.82
C LEU A 205 3.58 32.15 -7.40
N PRO A 206 4.63 32.35 -8.23
CA PRO A 206 4.82 33.57 -8.99
C PRO A 206 3.60 33.91 -9.88
N GLU A 207 3.30 35.22 -10.04
CA GLU A 207 2.15 35.71 -10.81
C GLU A 207 2.13 35.16 -12.24
N ASP A 208 3.27 35.08 -12.90
CA ASP A 208 3.42 34.56 -14.26
C ASP A 208 3.07 33.07 -14.40
N MET A 209 3.10 32.31 -13.30
CA MET A 209 2.58 30.95 -13.25
C MET A 209 1.08 30.93 -12.94
N LEU A 210 0.62 31.79 -12.02
CA LEU A 210 -0.79 31.86 -11.64
C LEU A 210 -1.70 32.27 -12.80
N GLU A 211 -1.28 33.22 -13.65
CA GLU A 211 -2.00 33.68 -14.84
C GLU A 211 -2.27 32.53 -15.85
N LYS A 212 -1.50 31.46 -15.81
CA LYS A 212 -1.69 30.28 -16.69
C LYS A 212 -2.70 29.29 -16.17
N LEU A 213 -3.11 29.39 -14.90
CA LEU A 213 -4.13 28.50 -14.34
C LEU A 213 -5.51 28.86 -14.91
N PRO A 214 -6.33 27.88 -15.30
CA PRO A 214 -7.65 28.12 -15.82
C PRO A 214 -8.59 28.56 -14.70
N GLY A 215 -9.12 29.79 -14.81
CA GLY A 215 -10.04 30.38 -13.85
C GLY A 215 -9.33 31.00 -12.64
N SER A 216 -10.11 31.62 -11.75
CA SER A 216 -9.58 32.29 -10.55
C SER A 216 -9.31 31.32 -9.37
N TYR A 217 -9.12 30.04 -9.66
CA TYR A 217 -8.94 29.05 -8.61
C TYR A 217 -7.46 28.80 -8.35
N GLU A 218 -6.97 29.31 -7.24
CA GLU A 218 -5.61 29.08 -6.76
C GLU A 218 -5.50 27.83 -5.89
N ARG A 219 -6.65 27.35 -5.35
CA ARG A 219 -6.69 26.21 -4.43
C ARG A 219 -7.54 25.07 -4.94
N TYR A 220 -6.96 23.87 -4.95
CA TYR A 220 -7.60 22.63 -5.38
C TYR A 220 -7.73 21.68 -4.21
N ARG A 221 -8.96 21.29 -3.89
CA ARG A 221 -9.29 20.34 -2.82
C ARG A 221 -9.90 19.09 -3.39
N PHE A 222 -9.39 17.95 -2.90
CA PHE A 222 -9.90 16.64 -3.23
C PHE A 222 -10.24 15.91 -1.93
N HIS A 223 -11.50 15.95 -1.55
CA HIS A 223 -11.99 15.27 -0.35
C HIS A 223 -13.06 14.28 -0.78
N TYR A 224 -12.73 12.99 -0.69
CA TYR A 224 -13.57 11.93 -1.21
C TYR A 224 -13.41 10.60 -0.47
N THR A 225 -14.41 9.74 -0.63
CA THR A 225 -14.34 8.32 -0.26
C THR A 225 -14.55 7.46 -1.50
N ASP A 226 -13.64 6.54 -1.73
CA ASP A 226 -13.71 5.51 -2.77
C ASP A 226 -14.18 4.19 -2.19
N TYR A 227 -15.14 3.56 -2.84
CA TYR A 227 -15.59 2.20 -2.61
C TYR A 227 -15.28 1.39 -3.86
N GLY A 228 -14.28 0.53 -3.82
CA GLY A 228 -13.76 -0.18 -4.97
C GLY A 228 -13.92 -1.68 -4.89
N LEU A 229 -14.24 -2.31 -6.02
CA LEU A 229 -14.09 -3.74 -6.23
C LEU A 229 -12.77 -3.97 -6.94
N ILE A 230 -11.99 -4.90 -6.41
CA ILE A 230 -10.65 -5.24 -6.88
C ILE A 230 -10.71 -6.59 -7.59
N GLY A 231 -10.10 -6.67 -8.76
CA GLY A 231 -9.87 -7.92 -9.45
C GLY A 231 -8.46 -7.93 -10.01
N GLY A 232 -7.75 -9.04 -9.90
CA GLY A 232 -6.39 -9.06 -10.40
C GLY A 232 -5.74 -10.43 -10.35
N TYR A 233 -4.43 -10.43 -10.51
CA TYR A 233 -3.63 -11.65 -10.54
C TYR A 233 -2.29 -11.45 -9.86
N ALA A 234 -1.84 -12.50 -9.17
CA ALA A 234 -0.51 -12.56 -8.58
C ALA A 234 0.18 -13.86 -8.95
N TYR A 235 1.51 -13.80 -9.06
CA TYR A 235 2.32 -14.96 -9.36
C TYR A 235 3.61 -14.99 -8.53
N ASN A 236 3.93 -16.17 -7.99
CA ASN A 236 5.14 -16.48 -7.26
C ASN A 236 6.08 -17.31 -8.14
N TRP A 237 7.24 -16.77 -8.52
CA TRP A 237 8.33 -17.51 -9.14
C TRP A 237 9.29 -17.99 -8.07
N VAL A 238 9.40 -19.30 -7.90
CA VAL A 238 10.39 -19.92 -7.00
C VAL A 238 11.65 -20.20 -7.82
N LEU A 239 12.69 -19.41 -7.60
CA LEU A 239 13.99 -19.63 -8.25
C LEU A 239 14.78 -20.72 -7.55
N HIS A 240 14.67 -20.77 -6.22
CA HIS A 240 15.26 -21.82 -5.40
C HIS A 240 14.36 -22.07 -4.19
N PRO A 241 13.79 -23.28 -4.01
CA PRO A 241 12.92 -23.62 -2.90
C PRO A 241 13.51 -23.21 -1.55
N LYS A 242 12.67 -22.58 -0.71
CA LYS A 242 13.03 -22.07 0.62
C LYS A 242 14.16 -21.01 0.66
N ARG A 243 14.66 -20.55 -0.50
CA ARG A 243 15.73 -19.51 -0.55
C ARG A 243 15.29 -18.27 -1.30
N TRP A 244 14.94 -18.41 -2.57
CA TRP A 244 14.64 -17.25 -3.42
C TRP A 244 13.24 -17.33 -3.98
N LEU A 245 12.47 -16.27 -3.72
CA LEU A 245 11.12 -16.07 -4.23
C LEU A 245 11.03 -14.68 -4.88
N ILE A 246 10.44 -14.61 -6.06
CA ILE A 246 10.00 -13.36 -6.69
C ILE A 246 8.49 -13.41 -6.80
N ASN A 247 7.83 -12.31 -6.50
CA ASN A 247 6.40 -12.15 -6.71
C ASN A 247 6.12 -10.92 -7.57
N ALA A 248 5.10 -11.00 -8.42
CA ALA A 248 4.46 -9.85 -9.03
C ALA A 248 2.96 -9.96 -8.86
N THR A 249 2.32 -8.83 -8.53
CA THR A 249 0.89 -8.71 -8.29
C THR A 249 0.37 -7.46 -8.98
N ILE A 250 -0.74 -7.57 -9.71
CA ILE A 250 -1.45 -6.43 -10.30
C ILE A 250 -2.93 -6.49 -9.91
N LEU A 251 -3.44 -5.40 -9.36
CA LEU A 251 -4.78 -5.28 -8.79
C LEU A 251 -5.46 -4.00 -9.31
N PRO A 252 -5.99 -4.00 -10.54
CA PRO A 252 -6.92 -2.97 -10.96
C PRO A 252 -8.18 -3.00 -10.11
N SER A 253 -8.76 -1.83 -9.87
CA SER A 253 -10.05 -1.69 -9.20
C SER A 253 -10.94 -0.69 -9.92
N ILE A 254 -12.22 -0.97 -9.86
CA ILE A 254 -13.28 -0.10 -10.34
C ILE A 254 -14.29 0.11 -9.21
N GLY A 255 -14.90 1.28 -9.16
CA GLY A 255 -15.81 1.52 -8.05
C GLY A 255 -16.55 2.86 -8.15
N TYR A 256 -17.08 3.20 -7.00
CA TYR A 256 -17.86 4.39 -6.77
C TYR A 256 -17.07 5.34 -5.86
N ARG A 257 -17.03 6.60 -6.25
CA ARG A 257 -16.42 7.68 -5.48
C ARG A 257 -17.44 8.72 -5.09
N HIS A 258 -17.53 8.98 -3.80
CA HIS A 258 -18.31 10.09 -3.26
C HIS A 258 -17.37 11.24 -2.88
N SER A 259 -17.58 12.40 -3.51
CA SER A 259 -16.84 13.64 -3.23
C SER A 259 -17.60 14.51 -2.25
N TYR A 260 -16.91 15.02 -1.23
CA TYR A 260 -17.45 15.91 -0.22
C TYR A 260 -17.28 17.39 -0.60
N GLU A 261 -16.45 17.70 -1.57
CA GLU A 261 -16.27 19.06 -2.08
C GLU A 261 -17.51 19.51 -2.85
N GLY A 262 -17.91 20.77 -2.61
CA GLY A 262 -19.23 21.30 -2.95
C GLY A 262 -19.61 21.25 -4.43
N ALA A 263 -20.91 21.35 -4.66
CA ALA A 263 -21.60 21.23 -5.95
C ALA A 263 -21.25 22.30 -7.00
N THR A 264 -20.41 23.28 -6.70
CA THR A 264 -20.02 24.34 -7.63
C THR A 264 -19.12 23.85 -8.77
N GLU A 265 -18.48 22.68 -8.64
CA GLU A 265 -17.47 22.21 -9.60
C GLU A 265 -17.67 20.79 -10.15
N GLY A 266 -18.79 20.12 -9.94
CA GLY A 266 -18.98 18.80 -10.54
C GLY A 266 -19.92 17.86 -9.78
N ARG A 267 -20.05 16.63 -10.28
CA ARG A 267 -20.88 15.59 -9.68
C ARG A 267 -20.28 15.15 -8.36
N LYS A 268 -21.10 15.02 -7.31
CA LYS A 268 -20.69 14.44 -6.03
C LYS A 268 -20.32 12.96 -6.16
N ASP A 269 -20.97 12.28 -7.09
CA ASP A 269 -20.89 10.84 -7.28
C ASP A 269 -20.25 10.54 -8.63
N MET A 270 -19.18 9.74 -8.64
CA MET A 270 -18.38 9.47 -9.81
C MET A 270 -17.98 8.00 -9.87
N PHE A 271 -17.70 7.54 -11.07
CA PHE A 271 -16.98 6.31 -11.29
C PHE A 271 -15.50 6.50 -10.90
N SER A 272 -14.92 5.54 -10.20
CA SER A 272 -13.51 5.55 -9.84
C SER A 272 -12.76 4.39 -10.49
N THR A 273 -11.53 4.67 -10.87
CA THR A 273 -10.59 3.67 -11.38
C THR A 273 -9.25 3.83 -10.66
N ASN A 274 -8.80 2.78 -10.04
CA ASN A 274 -7.52 2.75 -9.37
C ASN A 274 -6.73 1.51 -9.80
N VAL A 275 -5.43 1.53 -9.59
CA VAL A 275 -4.56 0.39 -9.87
C VAL A 275 -3.51 0.26 -8.79
N ARG A 276 -3.30 -0.96 -8.30
CA ARG A 276 -2.17 -1.31 -7.44
C ARG A 276 -1.31 -2.33 -8.17
N ALA A 277 -0.02 -2.08 -8.21
CA ALA A 277 0.97 -3.02 -8.67
C ALA A 277 2.02 -3.23 -7.57
N MET A 278 2.39 -4.47 -7.33
CA MET A 278 3.39 -4.83 -6.33
C MET A 278 4.37 -5.85 -6.91
N MET A 279 5.60 -5.75 -6.47
CA MET A 279 6.66 -6.71 -6.79
C MET A 279 7.49 -6.97 -5.54
N SER A 280 7.82 -8.21 -5.25
CA SER A 280 8.71 -8.53 -4.16
C SER A 280 9.80 -9.51 -4.57
N VAL A 281 10.98 -9.35 -3.98
CA VAL A 281 12.10 -10.31 -4.02
C VAL A 281 12.40 -10.69 -2.58
N VAL A 282 12.32 -11.98 -2.27
CA VAL A 282 12.52 -12.49 -0.92
C VAL A 282 13.68 -13.48 -0.92
N TYR A 283 14.63 -13.25 -0.04
CA TYR A 283 15.71 -14.17 0.27
C TYR A 283 15.57 -14.73 1.68
N ASN A 284 15.68 -16.05 1.82
CA ASN A 284 15.60 -16.73 3.09
C ASN A 284 16.86 -17.54 3.34
N HIS A 285 17.37 -17.46 4.56
CA HIS A 285 18.49 -18.29 5.02
C HIS A 285 18.23 -18.74 6.46
N ARG A 286 17.84 -20.02 6.65
CA ARG A 286 17.46 -20.57 7.96
C ARG A 286 16.38 -19.70 8.63
N SER A 287 16.69 -19.12 9.80
CA SER A 287 15.79 -18.19 10.53
C SER A 287 15.80 -16.76 9.98
N LEU A 288 16.83 -16.37 9.25
CA LEU A 288 16.96 -15.02 8.68
C LEU A 288 16.20 -14.90 7.37
N TYR A 289 15.73 -13.71 7.09
CA TYR A 289 15.17 -13.32 5.78
C TYR A 289 15.49 -11.87 5.46
N ALA A 290 15.57 -11.59 4.18
CA ALA A 290 15.64 -10.24 3.63
C ALA A 290 14.66 -10.12 2.48
N SER A 291 14.08 -8.95 2.28
CA SER A 291 13.19 -8.68 1.15
C SER A 291 13.30 -7.27 0.64
N LEU A 292 13.05 -7.12 -0.65
CA LEU A 292 12.84 -5.85 -1.33
C LEU A 292 11.43 -5.88 -1.93
N VAL A 293 10.61 -4.89 -1.59
CA VAL A 293 9.23 -4.77 -2.07
C VAL A 293 9.05 -3.42 -2.73
N GLY A 294 8.68 -3.41 -4.00
CA GLY A 294 8.21 -2.24 -4.74
C GLY A 294 6.69 -2.23 -4.80
N ARG A 295 6.07 -1.06 -4.62
CA ARG A 295 4.63 -0.88 -4.72
C ARG A 295 4.30 0.42 -5.44
N TYR A 296 3.31 0.36 -6.29
CA TYR A 296 2.67 1.47 -6.98
C TYR A 296 1.18 1.46 -6.67
N ASP A 297 0.65 2.55 -6.16
CA ASP A 297 -0.78 2.79 -5.98
C ASP A 297 -1.18 4.04 -6.79
N GLY A 298 -2.01 3.88 -7.81
CA GLY A 298 -2.47 4.97 -8.68
C GLY A 298 -3.97 5.21 -8.55
N HIS A 299 -4.36 6.47 -8.41
CA HIS A 299 -5.75 6.92 -8.29
C HIS A 299 -6.05 7.96 -9.36
N ILE A 300 -7.17 7.82 -10.06
CA ILE A 300 -7.62 8.77 -11.07
C ILE A 300 -8.91 9.41 -10.61
N TYR A 301 -8.92 10.73 -10.59
CA TYR A 301 -10.07 11.55 -10.24
C TYR A 301 -10.52 12.37 -11.44
N TYR A 302 -11.74 12.11 -11.94
CA TYR A 302 -12.30 12.78 -13.10
C TYR A 302 -13.22 13.91 -12.66
N LYS A 303 -12.93 15.14 -13.10
CA LYS A 303 -13.85 16.28 -13.05
C LYS A 303 -14.12 16.81 -14.46
N SER A 304 -15.20 17.54 -14.65
CA SER A 304 -15.52 18.19 -15.93
C SER A 304 -14.47 19.22 -16.36
N ALA A 305 -13.89 19.91 -15.38
CA ALA A 305 -12.90 20.97 -15.62
C ALA A 305 -11.46 20.45 -15.71
N TYR A 306 -11.13 19.30 -15.13
CA TYR A 306 -9.79 18.72 -15.15
C TYR A 306 -9.79 17.25 -14.72
N THR A 307 -8.74 16.55 -15.04
CA THR A 307 -8.44 15.20 -14.49
C THR A 307 -7.28 15.31 -13.51
N PHE A 308 -7.45 14.76 -12.33
CA PHE A 308 -6.39 14.67 -11.33
C PHE A 308 -5.93 13.21 -11.21
N VAL A 309 -4.64 13.00 -11.29
CA VAL A 309 -4.01 11.69 -11.09
C VAL A 309 -3.06 11.80 -9.91
N ASN A 310 -3.29 10.98 -8.92
CA ASN A 310 -2.39 10.83 -7.77
C ASN A 310 -1.78 9.42 -7.80
N SER A 311 -0.49 9.31 -7.54
CA SER A 311 0.13 8.00 -7.34
C SER A 311 1.18 8.02 -6.25
N ASN A 312 1.16 6.96 -5.44
CA ASN A 312 2.19 6.66 -4.45
C ASN A 312 3.12 5.57 -5.00
N ASN A 313 4.42 5.84 -4.98
CA ASN A 313 5.45 4.88 -5.34
C ASN A 313 6.30 4.60 -4.12
N SER A 314 6.42 3.34 -3.72
CA SER A 314 7.21 2.99 -2.55
C SER A 314 8.15 1.83 -2.80
N VAL A 315 9.26 1.85 -2.07
CA VAL A 315 10.25 0.77 -2.00
C VAL A 315 10.51 0.47 -0.54
N THR A 316 10.26 -0.78 -0.15
CA THR A 316 10.47 -1.25 1.22
C THR A 316 11.58 -2.29 1.24
N PHE A 317 12.56 -2.08 2.08
CA PHE A 317 13.57 -3.08 2.41
C PHE A 317 13.31 -3.63 3.82
N ASN A 318 13.28 -4.95 3.96
CA ASN A 318 13.08 -5.61 5.24
C ASN A 318 14.20 -6.62 5.48
N VAL A 319 14.68 -6.67 6.72
CA VAL A 319 15.56 -7.72 7.22
C VAL A 319 15.00 -8.20 8.55
N GLY A 320 14.87 -9.50 8.71
CA GLY A 320 14.24 -10.03 9.90
C GLY A 320 14.71 -11.43 10.27
N PHE A 321 14.29 -11.80 11.46
CA PHE A 321 14.63 -13.06 12.10
C PHE A 321 13.34 -13.74 12.60
N ARG A 322 13.27 -15.06 12.43
CA ARG A 322 12.17 -15.92 12.89
C ARG A 322 12.63 -16.74 14.10
N PHE A 323 11.79 -16.84 15.14
CA PHE A 323 12.09 -17.57 16.38
C PHE A 323 10.85 -18.21 17.00
#